data_550b069979e7f44d9a009886818df75a
#
_entry.id   550b069979e7f44d9a009886818df75a
#
_cell.length_a   1.000
_cell.length_b   1.000
_cell.length_c   1.000
_cell.angle_alpha   90.00
_cell.angle_beta   90.00
_cell.angle_gamma   90.00
#
_symmetry.space_group_name_H-M   'P 1'
#
loop_
_entity.id
_entity.type
_entity.pdbx_description
1 polymer ?
#
loop_
_entity_poly.entity_id
_entity_poly.type
_entity_poly.pdbx_seq_one_letter_code
_entity_poly.pdbx_strand_id
1 'polypeptide(L)'
;MIDWLLTHPLSTRVPNFWPAVLLALGFPLVELVLTEATAACERRGVRFARTLRNLRDLVVPSLAVLLLVSFVLGLPADGGVVRVAETVFWIAALYAVVGAFNDAFFGRAAADSWQDRIPTLLRDLIRIALVALGGVVIYSKVWGQEVGGALTALGVGSVVI
;
A
#
# COMPACT_ATOMS: atom_id res chain seq x y z
N MET A 1 45.36 9.71 8.40
CA MET A 1 44.19 9.30 7.57
C MET A 1 43.01 8.84 8.42
N ILE A 2 43.23 8.17 9.53
CA ILE A 2 42.18 7.72 10.48
C ILE A 2 41.59 8.87 11.28
N ASP A 3 42.43 9.85 11.72
CA ASP A 3 41.99 11.05 12.46
C ASP A 3 41.02 11.92 11.68
N TRP A 4 41.12 11.92 10.35
CA TRP A 4 40.23 12.68 9.50
C TRP A 4 38.80 12.06 9.43
N LEU A 5 38.70 10.74 9.56
CA LEU A 5 37.41 10.02 9.64
C LEU A 5 36.73 10.20 10.99
N LEU A 6 37.50 10.35 12.07
CA LEU A 6 36.99 10.55 13.43
C LEU A 6 36.49 11.97 13.67
N THR A 7 37.10 12.96 13.01
CA THR A 7 36.73 14.38 13.14
C THR A 7 35.56 14.80 12.26
N HIS A 8 35.20 13.99 11.24
CA HIS A 8 34.10 14.29 10.32
C HIS A 8 33.18 13.08 10.22
N PRO A 9 32.27 12.87 11.17
CA PRO A 9 31.32 11.78 11.11
C PRO A 9 30.51 11.87 9.81
N LEU A 10 30.31 10.75 9.17
CA LEU A 10 29.59 10.63 7.88
C LEU A 10 28.20 11.29 7.92
N SER A 11 27.61 11.37 9.10
CA SER A 11 26.33 12.04 9.36
C SER A 11 26.30 13.54 9.01
N THR A 12 27.46 14.22 9.01
CA THR A 12 27.54 15.65 8.67
C THR A 12 27.66 15.91 7.17
N ARG A 13 28.00 14.89 6.38
CA ARG A 13 28.20 15.01 4.93
C ARG A 13 26.98 14.65 4.10
N VAL A 14 26.13 13.77 4.63
CA VAL A 14 24.92 13.34 3.96
C VAL A 14 23.74 13.70 4.86
N PRO A 15 22.99 14.76 4.57
CA PRO A 15 21.90 15.22 5.43
C PRO A 15 20.85 14.13 5.70
N ASN A 16 20.75 13.16 4.80
CA ASN A 16 19.78 12.06 4.88
C ASN A 16 20.45 10.70 5.17
N PHE A 17 21.62 10.69 5.82
CA PHE A 17 22.35 9.46 6.13
C PHE A 17 21.54 8.48 7.00
N TRP A 18 20.93 8.96 8.08
CA TRP A 18 20.15 8.13 8.99
C TRP A 18 18.92 7.50 8.34
N PRO A 19 18.09 8.24 7.57
CA PRO A 19 16.99 7.62 6.79
C PRO A 19 17.48 6.57 5.81
N ALA A 20 18.62 6.78 5.13
CA ALA A 20 19.19 5.80 4.21
C ALA A 20 19.62 4.51 4.93
N VAL A 21 20.26 4.61 6.09
CA VAL A 21 20.67 3.45 6.91
C VAL A 21 19.44 2.71 7.43
N LEU A 22 18.45 3.45 7.94
CA LEU A 22 17.19 2.84 8.42
C LEU A 22 16.45 2.11 7.29
N LEU A 23 16.42 2.68 6.09
CA LEU A 23 15.80 2.04 4.94
C LEU A 23 16.59 0.79 4.51
N ALA A 24 17.91 0.89 4.41
CA ALA A 24 18.78 -0.21 3.98
C ALA A 24 18.76 -1.42 4.93
N LEU A 25 18.61 -1.19 6.23
CA LEU A 25 18.52 -2.25 7.23
C LEU A 25 17.08 -2.67 7.51
N GLY A 26 16.15 -1.71 7.53
CA GLY A 26 14.74 -1.95 7.84
C GLY A 26 14.01 -2.71 6.73
N PHE A 27 14.30 -2.40 5.48
CA PHE A 27 13.63 -3.06 4.35
C PHE A 27 13.88 -4.59 4.33
N PRO A 28 15.14 -5.09 4.34
CA PRO A 28 15.37 -6.53 4.35
C PRO A 28 14.86 -7.20 5.63
N LEU A 29 14.86 -6.49 6.77
CA LEU A 29 14.32 -7.02 8.01
C LEU A 29 12.80 -7.19 7.93
N VAL A 30 12.08 -6.23 7.39
CA VAL A 30 10.63 -6.32 7.16
C VAL A 30 10.32 -7.43 6.16
N GLU A 31 11.08 -7.56 5.07
CA GLU A 31 10.92 -8.66 4.12
C GLU A 31 11.12 -10.03 4.76
N LEU A 32 12.13 -10.17 5.61
CA LEU A 32 12.42 -11.41 6.32
C LEU A 32 11.28 -11.77 7.29
N VAL A 33 10.81 -10.81 8.08
CA VAL A 33 9.68 -11.00 9.00
C VAL A 33 8.41 -11.40 8.25
N LEU A 34 8.10 -10.71 7.14
CA LEU A 34 6.93 -11.03 6.32
C LEU A 34 7.06 -12.40 5.63
N THR A 35 8.26 -12.79 5.22
CA THR A 35 8.53 -14.12 4.65
C THR A 35 8.27 -15.22 5.68
N GLU A 36 8.79 -15.07 6.89
CA GLU A 36 8.52 -16.01 7.98
C GLU A 36 7.04 -16.05 8.38
N ALA A 37 6.39 -14.88 8.44
CA ALA A 37 4.96 -14.77 8.74
C ALA A 37 4.10 -15.45 7.66
N THR A 38 4.43 -15.25 6.38
CA THR A 38 3.71 -15.93 5.27
C THR A 38 3.91 -17.43 5.33
N ALA A 39 5.13 -17.91 5.55
CA ALA A 39 5.43 -19.33 5.67
C ALA A 39 4.72 -19.96 6.89
N ALA A 40 4.66 -19.26 8.02
CA ALA A 40 3.94 -19.72 9.20
C ALA A 40 2.41 -19.78 8.95
N CYS A 41 1.85 -18.80 8.26
CA CYS A 41 0.43 -18.78 7.88
C CYS A 41 0.09 -19.89 6.89
N GLU A 42 0.95 -20.17 5.92
CA GLU A 42 0.78 -21.26 4.96
C GLU A 42 0.79 -22.63 5.64
N ARG A 43 1.75 -22.84 6.56
CA ARG A 43 1.83 -24.10 7.36
C ARG A 43 0.61 -24.33 8.23
N ARG A 44 -0.02 -23.24 8.72
CA ARG A 44 -1.22 -23.30 9.55
C ARG A 44 -2.53 -23.28 8.74
N GLY A 45 -2.46 -23.21 7.41
CA GLY A 45 -3.63 -23.13 6.53
C GLY A 45 -4.47 -21.87 6.74
N VAL A 46 -3.86 -20.78 7.23
CA VAL A 46 -4.56 -19.54 7.53
C VAL A 46 -4.92 -18.81 6.22
N ARG A 47 -6.13 -18.28 6.16
CA ARG A 47 -6.71 -17.61 4.97
C ARG A 47 -5.93 -16.39 4.51
N PHE A 48 -5.22 -15.72 5.43
CA PHE A 48 -4.50 -14.49 5.16
C PHE A 48 -3.12 -14.65 4.50
N ALA A 49 -2.68 -15.86 4.18
CA ALA A 49 -1.38 -16.10 3.55
C ALA A 49 -1.22 -15.35 2.22
N ARG A 50 -2.29 -15.29 1.41
CA ARG A 50 -2.29 -14.53 0.15
C ARG A 50 -2.17 -13.03 0.38
N THR A 51 -2.90 -12.50 1.35
CA THR A 51 -2.84 -11.07 1.70
C THR A 51 -1.45 -10.69 2.20
N LEU A 52 -0.82 -11.53 3.05
CA LEU A 52 0.55 -11.31 3.51
C LEU A 52 1.56 -11.34 2.36
N ARG A 53 1.38 -12.23 1.40
CA ARG A 53 2.21 -12.28 0.18
C ARG A 53 2.07 -11.00 -0.64
N ASN A 54 0.85 -10.54 -0.89
CA ASN A 54 0.61 -9.28 -1.62
C ASN A 54 1.20 -8.08 -0.88
N LEU A 55 1.12 -8.07 0.46
CA LEU A 55 1.72 -7.02 1.28
C LEU A 55 3.24 -7.01 1.10
N ARG A 56 3.89 -8.17 1.18
CA ARG A 56 5.33 -8.32 1.00
C ARG A 56 5.76 -7.95 -0.43
N ASP A 57 5.08 -8.46 -1.44
CA ASP A 57 5.56 -8.40 -2.83
C ASP A 57 5.22 -7.07 -3.51
N LEU A 58 4.19 -6.35 -3.05
CA LEU A 58 3.73 -5.11 -3.67
C LEU A 58 3.83 -3.89 -2.74
N VAL A 59 3.33 -4.00 -1.51
CA VAL A 59 3.23 -2.82 -0.62
C VAL A 59 4.59 -2.46 -0.04
N VAL A 60 5.36 -3.46 0.41
CA VAL A 60 6.68 -3.20 1.03
C VAL A 60 7.66 -2.60 0.04
N PRO A 61 7.84 -3.11 -1.20
CA PRO A 61 8.73 -2.48 -2.17
C PRO A 61 8.26 -1.08 -2.59
N SER A 62 6.96 -0.87 -2.79
CA SER A 62 6.43 0.45 -3.15
C SER A 62 6.62 1.47 -2.03
N LEU A 63 6.45 1.05 -0.76
CA LEU A 63 6.76 1.88 0.40
C LEU A 63 8.26 2.22 0.47
N ALA A 64 9.14 1.24 0.22
CA ALA A 64 10.57 1.46 0.22
C ALA A 64 10.99 2.48 -0.86
N VAL A 65 10.41 2.40 -2.06
CA VAL A 65 10.63 3.38 -3.13
C VAL A 65 10.15 4.76 -2.72
N LEU A 66 8.95 4.87 -2.12
CA LEU A 66 8.42 6.13 -1.62
C LEU A 66 9.32 6.76 -0.56
N LEU A 67 9.77 5.96 0.42
CA LEU A 67 10.68 6.43 1.47
C LEU A 67 12.05 6.83 0.90
N LEU A 68 12.58 6.08 -0.07
CA LEU A 68 13.82 6.40 -0.76
C LEU A 68 13.72 7.77 -1.43
N VAL A 69 12.67 7.98 -2.22
CA VAL A 69 12.48 9.21 -2.99
C VAL A 69 12.24 10.42 -2.07
N SER A 70 11.42 10.24 -1.03
CA SER A 70 11.03 11.33 -0.13
C SER A 70 12.11 11.68 0.89
N PHE A 71 12.74 10.68 1.54
CA PHE A 71 13.63 10.91 2.66
C PHE A 71 15.12 10.80 2.31
N VAL A 72 15.50 9.90 1.42
CA VAL A 72 16.90 9.70 1.05
C VAL A 72 17.31 10.67 -0.04
N LEU A 73 16.53 10.78 -1.11
CA LEU A 73 16.77 11.73 -2.19
C LEU A 73 16.35 13.16 -1.83
N GLY A 74 15.50 13.33 -0.79
CA GLY A 74 15.05 14.63 -0.32
C GLY A 74 14.29 15.42 -1.37
N LEU A 75 13.57 14.74 -2.27
CA LEU A 75 12.80 15.42 -3.30
C LEU A 75 11.59 16.12 -2.67
N PRO A 76 11.20 17.30 -3.19
CA PRO A 76 10.08 18.05 -2.65
C PRO A 76 8.79 17.23 -2.79
N ALA A 77 7.94 17.26 -1.76
CA ALA A 77 6.68 16.52 -1.71
C ALA A 77 5.75 16.86 -2.88
N ASP A 78 5.84 18.09 -3.40
CA ASP A 78 5.07 18.54 -4.56
C ASP A 78 5.66 18.07 -5.90
N GLY A 79 6.84 17.43 -5.87
CA GLY A 79 7.52 16.92 -7.06
C GLY A 79 6.75 15.79 -7.74
N GLY A 80 6.68 15.83 -9.07
CA GLY A 80 5.98 14.79 -9.84
C GLY A 80 6.45 13.37 -9.53
N VAL A 81 7.75 13.17 -9.25
CA VAL A 81 8.33 11.86 -8.92
C VAL A 81 7.80 11.34 -7.58
N VAL A 82 7.71 12.21 -6.56
CA VAL A 82 7.17 11.84 -5.24
C VAL A 82 5.70 11.49 -5.36
N ARG A 83 4.91 12.30 -6.08
CA ARG A 83 3.48 12.04 -6.32
C ARG A 83 3.24 10.72 -7.06
N VAL A 84 4.07 10.40 -8.05
CA VAL A 84 4.00 9.11 -8.75
C VAL A 84 4.33 7.96 -7.80
N ALA A 85 5.41 8.05 -7.02
CA ALA A 85 5.77 7.03 -6.04
C ALA A 85 4.67 6.85 -4.98
N GLU A 86 4.07 7.94 -4.51
CA GLU A 86 2.95 7.92 -3.57
C GLU A 86 1.71 7.28 -4.20
N THR A 87 1.39 7.60 -5.45
CA THR A 87 0.28 6.97 -6.18
C THR A 87 0.47 5.46 -6.30
N VAL A 88 1.67 5.02 -6.67
CA VAL A 88 2.01 3.58 -6.79
C VAL A 88 1.86 2.88 -5.44
N PHE A 89 2.37 3.49 -4.37
CA PHE A 89 2.21 2.95 -3.01
C PHE A 89 0.74 2.80 -2.61
N TRP A 90 -0.08 3.83 -2.83
CA TRP A 90 -1.49 3.79 -2.49
C TRP A 90 -2.28 2.78 -3.32
N ILE A 91 -1.95 2.62 -4.61
CA ILE A 91 -2.55 1.59 -5.47
C ILE A 91 -2.20 0.19 -4.94
N ALA A 92 -0.93 -0.04 -4.59
CA ALA A 92 -0.49 -1.30 -4.00
C ALA A 92 -1.19 -1.60 -2.67
N ALA A 93 -1.33 -0.58 -1.81
CA ALA A 93 -2.05 -0.68 -0.55
C ALA A 93 -3.55 -0.98 -0.76
N LEU A 94 -4.20 -0.29 -1.70
CA LEU A 94 -5.60 -0.55 -2.06
C LEU A 94 -5.79 -1.98 -2.55
N TYR A 95 -4.90 -2.47 -3.41
CA TYR A 95 -4.94 -3.83 -3.90
C TYR A 95 -4.82 -4.86 -2.75
N ALA A 96 -3.90 -4.62 -1.81
CA ALA A 96 -3.74 -5.47 -0.64
C ALA A 96 -4.98 -5.44 0.28
N VAL A 97 -5.60 -4.26 0.48
CA VAL A 97 -6.82 -4.11 1.28
C VAL A 97 -8.00 -4.83 0.62
N VAL A 98 -8.19 -4.67 -0.69
CA VAL A 98 -9.25 -5.39 -1.44
C VAL A 98 -9.02 -6.89 -1.39
N GLY A 99 -7.76 -7.34 -1.49
CA GLY A 99 -7.39 -8.74 -1.33
C GLY A 99 -7.71 -9.28 0.06
N ALA A 100 -7.33 -8.52 1.11
CA ALA A 100 -7.63 -8.87 2.49
C ALA A 100 -9.15 -8.96 2.76
N PHE A 101 -9.90 -8.00 2.23
CA PHE A 101 -11.35 -8.00 2.32
C PHE A 101 -11.95 -9.25 1.64
N ASN A 102 -11.48 -9.55 0.44
CA ASN A 102 -11.93 -10.75 -0.28
C ASN A 102 -11.59 -12.05 0.48
N ASP A 103 -10.38 -12.16 1.04
CA ASP A 103 -9.96 -13.32 1.81
C ASP A 103 -10.72 -13.44 3.14
N ALA A 104 -11.08 -12.31 3.78
CA ALA A 104 -11.83 -12.28 5.03
C ALA A 104 -13.30 -12.67 4.83
N PHE A 105 -13.95 -12.09 3.81
CA PHE A 105 -15.39 -12.23 3.62
C PHE A 105 -15.77 -13.37 2.68
N PHE A 106 -14.93 -13.67 1.69
CA PHE A 106 -15.25 -14.64 0.62
C PHE A 106 -14.21 -15.78 0.52
N GLY A 107 -13.21 -15.83 1.43
CA GLY A 107 -12.28 -16.95 1.51
C GLY A 107 -13.05 -18.23 1.83
N ARG A 108 -12.58 -19.37 1.28
CA ARG A 108 -13.19 -20.72 1.33
C ARG A 108 -14.14 -20.90 2.52
N ALA A 109 -15.42 -20.64 2.28
CA ALA A 109 -16.47 -21.03 3.18
C ALA A 109 -16.56 -22.56 3.17
N ALA A 110 -16.86 -23.17 4.31
CA ALA A 110 -17.27 -24.58 4.33
C ALA A 110 -18.44 -24.74 3.38
N ALA A 111 -18.46 -25.82 2.60
CA ALA A 111 -19.57 -26.15 1.75
C ALA A 111 -20.86 -26.07 2.60
N ASP A 112 -21.82 -25.25 2.16
CA ASP A 112 -23.09 -24.96 2.85
C ASP A 112 -23.12 -23.69 3.74
N SER A 113 -22.13 -22.79 3.62
CA SER A 113 -22.20 -21.51 4.36
C SER A 113 -23.06 -20.48 3.59
N TRP A 114 -23.62 -19.51 4.35
CA TRP A 114 -24.41 -18.41 3.78
C TRP A 114 -23.64 -17.61 2.69
N GLN A 115 -22.32 -17.69 2.70
CA GLN A 115 -21.42 -17.03 1.75
C GLN A 115 -21.49 -17.62 0.34
N ASP A 116 -21.85 -18.91 0.20
CA ASP A 116 -22.08 -19.56 -1.11
C ASP A 116 -23.40 -19.12 -1.76
N ARG A 117 -24.30 -18.54 -0.95
CA ARG A 117 -25.58 -18.02 -1.43
C ARG A 117 -25.49 -16.60 -1.98
N ILE A 118 -24.35 -15.92 -1.79
CA ILE A 118 -24.16 -14.57 -2.31
C ILE A 118 -23.90 -14.66 -3.82
N PRO A 119 -24.73 -14.01 -4.67
CA PRO A 119 -24.51 -13.95 -6.10
C PRO A 119 -23.11 -13.40 -6.42
N THR A 120 -22.43 -14.00 -7.38
CA THR A 120 -21.10 -13.54 -7.87
C THR A 120 -21.14 -12.06 -8.27
N LEU A 121 -22.26 -11.61 -8.84
CA LEU A 121 -22.49 -10.21 -9.21
C LEU A 121 -22.39 -9.25 -8.02
N LEU A 122 -22.91 -9.63 -6.85
CA LEU A 122 -22.84 -8.78 -5.66
C LEU A 122 -21.41 -8.65 -5.15
N ARG A 123 -20.64 -9.75 -5.20
CA ARG A 123 -19.22 -9.76 -4.84
C ARG A 123 -18.40 -8.84 -5.75
N ASP A 124 -18.65 -8.93 -7.07
CA ASP A 124 -17.97 -8.09 -8.06
C ASP A 124 -18.37 -6.62 -7.91
N LEU A 125 -19.63 -6.34 -7.61
CA LEU A 125 -20.11 -4.99 -7.36
C LEU A 125 -19.42 -4.36 -6.13
N ILE A 126 -19.33 -5.11 -5.02
CA ILE A 126 -18.62 -4.64 -3.81
C ILE A 126 -17.15 -4.37 -4.11
N ARG A 127 -16.50 -5.25 -4.87
CA ARG A 127 -15.10 -5.08 -5.27
C ARG A 127 -14.90 -3.83 -6.12
N ILE A 128 -15.76 -3.62 -7.12
CA ILE A 128 -15.72 -2.43 -7.97
C ILE A 128 -15.96 -1.17 -7.14
N ALA A 129 -16.94 -1.18 -6.23
CA ALA A 129 -17.21 -0.07 -5.34
C ALA A 129 -16.00 0.28 -4.45
N LEU A 130 -15.34 -0.74 -3.87
CA LEU A 130 -14.14 -0.53 -3.05
C LEU A 130 -12.97 0.05 -3.86
N VAL A 131 -12.75 -0.45 -5.07
CA VAL A 131 -11.69 0.05 -5.96
C VAL A 131 -12.01 1.48 -6.41
N ALA A 132 -13.25 1.78 -6.77
CA ALA A 132 -13.67 3.12 -7.16
C ALA A 132 -13.52 4.12 -6.01
N LEU A 133 -14.01 3.76 -4.81
CA LEU A 133 -13.89 4.60 -3.62
C LEU A 133 -12.42 4.84 -3.25
N GLY A 134 -11.61 3.78 -3.25
CA GLY A 134 -10.18 3.88 -2.99
C GLY A 134 -9.46 4.75 -4.01
N GLY A 135 -9.79 4.61 -5.29
CA GLY A 135 -9.25 5.44 -6.38
C GLY A 135 -9.57 6.93 -6.19
N VAL A 136 -10.81 7.25 -5.81
CA VAL A 136 -11.24 8.62 -5.50
C VAL A 136 -10.45 9.19 -4.32
N VAL A 137 -10.25 8.42 -3.25
CA VAL A 137 -9.47 8.85 -2.08
C VAL A 137 -8.00 9.08 -2.46
N ILE A 138 -7.40 8.19 -3.24
CA ILE A 138 -6.02 8.31 -3.73
C ILE A 138 -5.87 9.59 -4.57
N TYR A 139 -6.78 9.79 -5.51
CA TYR A 139 -6.77 10.98 -6.38
C TYR A 139 -6.87 12.28 -5.57
N SER A 140 -7.79 12.34 -4.61
CA SER A 140 -7.95 13.49 -3.73
C SER A 140 -6.69 13.75 -2.88
N LYS A 141 -6.15 12.71 -2.24
CA LYS A 141 -5.00 12.86 -1.32
C LYS A 141 -3.71 13.22 -2.04
N VAL A 142 -3.38 12.51 -3.12
CA VAL A 142 -2.07 12.65 -3.79
C VAL A 142 -2.04 13.86 -4.71
N TRP A 143 -3.16 14.13 -5.40
CA TRP A 143 -3.23 15.20 -6.39
C TRP A 143 -3.88 16.48 -5.85
N GLY A 144 -4.34 16.48 -4.60
CA GLY A 144 -4.92 17.65 -3.94
C GLY A 144 -6.19 18.16 -4.60
N GLN A 145 -6.87 17.31 -5.38
CA GLN A 145 -8.07 17.69 -6.09
C GLN A 145 -9.31 17.51 -5.21
N GLU A 146 -10.15 18.54 -5.18
CA GLU A 146 -11.43 18.46 -4.49
C GLU A 146 -12.41 17.59 -5.29
N VAL A 147 -12.55 16.34 -4.83
CA VAL A 147 -13.46 15.37 -5.45
C VAL A 147 -14.91 15.61 -5.04
N GLY A 148 -15.14 16.47 -4.04
CA GLY A 148 -16.47 16.78 -3.53
C GLY A 148 -17.42 17.27 -4.63
N GLY A 149 -16.94 18.13 -5.53
CA GLY A 149 -17.71 18.59 -6.68
C GLY A 149 -18.08 17.48 -7.67
N ALA A 150 -17.13 16.57 -7.94
CA ALA A 150 -17.38 15.45 -8.86
C ALA A 150 -18.37 14.44 -8.26
N LEU A 151 -18.26 14.13 -6.96
CA LEU A 151 -19.20 13.25 -6.26
C LEU A 151 -20.59 13.87 -6.15
N THR A 152 -20.66 15.19 -5.92
CA THR A 152 -21.93 15.92 -5.93
C THR A 152 -22.58 15.92 -7.30
N ALA A 153 -21.80 16.14 -8.37
CA ALA A 153 -22.29 16.09 -9.73
C ALA A 153 -22.81 14.69 -10.11
N LEU A 154 -22.12 13.62 -9.70
CA LEU A 154 -22.58 12.24 -9.89
C LEU A 154 -23.82 11.93 -9.05
N GLY A 155 -23.88 12.41 -7.81
CA GLY A 155 -25.02 12.25 -6.92
C GLY A 155 -26.26 12.98 -7.43
N VAL A 156 -26.13 14.24 -7.87
CA VAL A 156 -27.22 15.01 -8.45
C VAL A 156 -27.65 14.42 -9.80
N GLY A 157 -26.69 13.97 -10.63
CA GLY A 157 -26.99 13.31 -11.91
C GLY A 157 -27.81 12.03 -11.73
N SER A 158 -27.61 11.28 -10.64
CA SER A 158 -28.37 10.04 -10.35
C SER A 158 -29.81 10.29 -9.88
N VAL A 159 -30.11 11.49 -9.38
CA VAL A 159 -31.46 11.86 -8.91
C VAL A 159 -32.33 12.41 -10.04
N VAL A 160 -31.72 12.85 -11.14
CA VAL A 160 -32.42 13.49 -12.28
C VAL A 160 -32.81 12.46 -13.36
N ILE A 161 -32.36 11.21 -13.27
CA ILE A 161 -32.76 10.11 -14.14
C ILE A 161 -33.89 9.31 -13.49
#